data_851a96497bb8757f9204646dc80b1ba4
#
_entry.id   851a96497bb8757f9204646dc80b1ba4
#
_cell.length_a   1.000
_cell.length_b   1.000
_cell.length_c   1.000
_cell.angle_alpha   90.00
_cell.angle_beta   90.00
_cell.angle_gamma   90.00
#
_symmetry.space_group_name_H-M   'P 1'
#
loop_
_entity.id
_entity.type
_entity.pdbx_description
1 polymer ?
#
loop_
_entity_poly.entity_id
_entity_poly.type
_entity_poly.pdbx_seq_one_letter_code
_entity_poly.pdbx_strand_id
1 'polypeptide(L)'
;MSIFYNGEIKSMPPKLLSDDKKNIVIRPLAYCQEKEIAEFAELMEFPIIPCNLCGSQENLVRKKTKKLIETLAKENSKIPSNILHALQSIKPSQLMDKSLWNFESLENNEAEKSPEATTEEHPILFHEAE
;
A
#
# COMPACT_ATOMS: atom_id res chain seq x y z
N MET A 1 -5.18 3.68 7.22
CA MET A 1 -6.33 3.39 8.14
C MET A 1 -6.08 2.14 8.97
N SER A 2 -5.71 1.01 8.40
CA SER A 2 -5.50 -0.25 9.15
C SER A 2 -4.56 -0.12 10.34
N ILE A 3 -3.43 0.59 10.18
CA ILE A 3 -2.48 0.83 11.28
C ILE A 3 -3.12 1.61 12.43
N PHE A 4 -3.86 2.70 12.14
CA PHE A 4 -4.38 3.61 13.16
C PHE A 4 -5.63 3.08 13.88
N TYR A 5 -6.43 2.24 13.24
CA TYR A 5 -7.74 1.85 13.75
C TYR A 5 -7.88 0.33 13.98
N ASN A 6 -7.08 -0.48 13.30
CA ASN A 6 -7.16 -1.94 13.42
C ASN A 6 -5.88 -2.56 14.00
N GLY A 7 -4.79 -1.77 14.16
CA GLY A 7 -3.50 -2.29 14.63
C GLY A 7 -2.81 -3.25 13.64
N GLU A 8 -3.13 -3.16 12.35
CA GLU A 8 -2.64 -4.10 11.35
C GLU A 8 -1.93 -3.37 10.21
N ILE A 9 -0.79 -3.89 9.78
CA ILE A 9 -0.09 -3.43 8.57
C ILE A 9 -0.65 -4.21 7.40
N LYS A 10 -1.74 -3.72 6.81
CA LYS A 10 -2.35 -4.33 5.62
C LYS A 10 -2.92 -3.32 4.65
N SER A 11 -2.88 -3.67 3.38
CA SER A 11 -3.54 -2.98 2.29
C SER A 11 -4.04 -4.00 1.29
N MET A 12 -5.07 -3.65 0.54
CA MET A 12 -5.53 -4.51 -0.55
C MET A 12 -4.51 -4.45 -1.69
N PRO A 13 -3.94 -5.57 -2.13
CA PRO A 13 -2.95 -5.59 -3.20
C PRO A 13 -3.58 -5.20 -4.56
N PRO A 14 -2.76 -4.85 -5.57
CA PRO A 14 -3.24 -4.50 -6.90
C PRO A 14 -3.90 -5.66 -7.64
N LYS A 15 -3.61 -6.90 -7.24
CA LYS A 15 -4.22 -8.13 -7.75
C LYS A 15 -4.45 -9.09 -6.60
N LEU A 16 -5.64 -9.65 -6.50
CA LEU A 16 -5.98 -10.63 -5.46
C LEU A 16 -7.03 -11.62 -5.99
N LEU A 17 -7.09 -12.76 -5.35
CA LEU A 17 -8.15 -13.72 -5.54
C LEU A 17 -9.35 -13.34 -4.66
N SER A 18 -10.59 -13.41 -5.19
CA SER A 18 -11.80 -13.18 -4.40
C SER A 18 -11.94 -14.21 -3.27
N ASP A 19 -12.71 -13.89 -2.23
CA ASP A 19 -12.88 -14.76 -1.06
C ASP A 19 -13.47 -16.14 -1.44
N ASP A 20 -14.35 -16.17 -2.44
CA ASP A 20 -14.91 -17.40 -3.02
C ASP A 20 -13.96 -18.15 -3.95
N LYS A 21 -12.74 -17.61 -4.17
CA LYS A 21 -11.68 -18.13 -5.05
C LYS A 21 -12.06 -18.32 -6.53
N LYS A 22 -13.15 -17.70 -6.99
CA LYS A 22 -13.64 -17.85 -8.36
C LYS A 22 -13.13 -16.77 -9.30
N ASN A 23 -12.81 -15.59 -8.77
CA ASN A 23 -12.49 -14.42 -9.56
C ASN A 23 -11.15 -13.82 -9.18
N ILE A 24 -10.40 -13.37 -10.18
CA ILE A 24 -9.22 -12.52 -9.97
C ILE A 24 -9.66 -11.06 -10.04
N VAL A 25 -9.53 -10.36 -8.91
CA VAL A 25 -9.82 -8.93 -8.81
C VAL A 25 -8.54 -8.16 -9.09
N ILE A 26 -8.61 -7.18 -10.00
CA ILE A 26 -7.51 -6.27 -10.31
C ILE A 26 -7.88 -4.84 -9.92
N ARG A 27 -6.87 -4.07 -9.49
CA ARG A 27 -6.99 -2.66 -9.12
C ARG A 27 -5.99 -1.84 -9.93
N PRO A 28 -6.30 -1.46 -11.19
CA PRO A 28 -5.34 -0.82 -12.10
C PRO A 28 -4.76 0.49 -11.54
N LEU A 29 -5.55 1.24 -10.76
CA LEU A 29 -5.16 2.53 -10.19
C LEU A 29 -4.56 2.42 -8.77
N ALA A 30 -4.13 1.21 -8.34
CA ALA A 30 -3.64 0.98 -6.97
C ALA A 30 -2.38 1.81 -6.63
N TYR A 31 -1.59 2.18 -7.62
CA TYR A 31 -0.35 2.96 -7.48
C TYR A 31 -0.52 4.45 -7.80
N CYS A 32 -1.68 4.85 -8.31
CA CYS A 32 -1.96 6.25 -8.60
C CYS A 32 -2.39 7.00 -7.33
N GLN A 33 -1.95 8.24 -7.19
CA GLN A 33 -2.42 9.09 -6.11
C GLN A 33 -3.83 9.62 -6.41
N GLU A 34 -4.67 9.73 -5.37
CA GLU A 34 -6.04 10.24 -5.52
C GLU A 34 -6.07 11.64 -6.17
N LYS A 35 -5.08 12.48 -5.84
CA LYS A 35 -4.98 13.82 -6.41
C LYS A 35 -4.81 13.79 -7.93
N GLU A 36 -3.91 12.93 -8.43
CA GLU A 36 -3.65 12.79 -9.87
C GLU A 36 -4.88 12.26 -10.61
N ILE A 37 -5.60 11.31 -9.99
CA ILE A 37 -6.86 10.77 -10.55
C ILE A 37 -7.94 11.88 -10.62
N ALA A 38 -8.05 12.71 -9.58
CA ALA A 38 -9.02 13.78 -9.52
C ALA A 38 -8.73 14.85 -10.59
N GLU A 39 -7.47 15.30 -10.69
CA GLU A 39 -7.03 16.26 -11.71
C GLU A 39 -7.28 15.72 -13.14
N PHE A 40 -7.00 14.45 -13.37
CA PHE A 40 -7.28 13.81 -14.66
C PHE A 40 -8.79 13.76 -14.95
N ALA A 41 -9.61 13.41 -13.96
CA ALA A 41 -11.05 13.34 -14.12
C ALA A 41 -11.67 14.72 -14.44
N GLU A 42 -11.16 15.80 -13.84
CA GLU A 42 -11.56 17.16 -14.14
C GLU A 42 -11.14 17.58 -15.55
N LEU A 43 -9.89 17.28 -15.95
CA LEU A 43 -9.38 17.60 -17.28
C LEU A 43 -10.16 16.89 -18.39
N MET A 44 -10.59 15.65 -18.14
CA MET A 44 -11.35 14.86 -19.10
C MET A 44 -12.87 15.09 -19.03
N GLU A 45 -13.32 15.97 -18.15
CA GLU A 45 -14.74 16.32 -17.94
C GLU A 45 -15.63 15.07 -17.74
N PHE A 46 -15.14 14.08 -16.96
CA PHE A 46 -15.90 12.86 -16.71
C PHE A 46 -17.22 13.17 -16.00
N PRO A 47 -18.35 12.59 -16.45
CA PRO A 47 -19.65 12.77 -15.82
C PRO A 47 -19.71 12.05 -14.47
N ILE A 48 -19.08 12.64 -13.45
CA ILE A 48 -19.04 12.06 -12.10
C ILE A 48 -20.34 12.35 -11.38
N ILE A 49 -21.06 11.30 -11.02
CA ILE A 49 -22.27 11.42 -10.20
C ILE A 49 -21.85 11.68 -8.75
N PRO A 50 -22.26 12.78 -8.11
CA PRO A 50 -21.96 13.06 -6.72
C PRO A 50 -22.52 11.96 -5.83
N CYS A 51 -21.66 11.31 -5.02
CA CYS A 51 -22.07 10.27 -4.09
C CYS A 51 -22.68 10.89 -2.81
N ASN A 52 -24.02 11.02 -2.75
CA ASN A 52 -24.73 11.48 -1.56
C ASN A 52 -25.05 10.35 -0.56
N LEU A 53 -24.73 9.09 -0.90
CA LEU A 53 -25.10 7.89 -0.15
C LEU A 53 -24.17 7.54 1.02
N CYS A 54 -23.04 8.24 1.16
CA CYS A 54 -21.96 7.85 2.08
C CYS A 54 -22.00 8.63 3.40
N GLY A 55 -23.09 8.54 4.17
CA GLY A 55 -23.20 9.04 5.54
C GLY A 55 -22.61 8.12 6.62
N SER A 56 -21.87 7.05 6.26
CA SER A 56 -21.35 6.09 7.21
C SER A 56 -20.17 6.60 8.04
N GLN A 57 -20.03 6.09 9.26
CA GLN A 57 -18.88 6.39 10.15
C GLN A 57 -17.52 6.12 9.49
N GLU A 58 -17.43 5.12 8.63
CA GLU A 58 -16.21 4.79 7.88
C GLU A 58 -15.74 5.95 6.99
N ASN A 59 -16.66 6.70 6.39
CA ASN A 59 -16.31 7.87 5.58
C ASN A 59 -15.75 9.01 6.42
N LEU A 60 -16.22 9.16 7.66
CA LEU A 60 -15.68 10.15 8.58
C LEU A 60 -14.23 9.81 8.93
N VAL A 61 -13.93 8.55 9.18
CA VAL A 61 -12.57 8.05 9.48
C VAL A 61 -11.66 8.25 8.27
N ARG A 62 -12.12 7.93 7.06
CA ARG A 62 -11.36 8.16 5.82
C ARG A 62 -11.03 9.63 5.62
N LYS A 63 -12.00 10.53 5.80
CA LYS A 63 -11.80 11.98 5.71
C LYS A 63 -10.79 12.50 6.73
N LYS A 64 -10.85 12.02 7.98
CA LYS A 64 -9.89 12.38 9.03
C LYS A 64 -8.47 11.92 8.68
N THR A 65 -8.33 10.67 8.24
CA THR A 65 -7.02 10.11 7.83
C THR A 65 -6.45 10.84 6.62
N LYS A 66 -7.28 11.16 5.63
CA LYS A 66 -6.87 11.96 4.46
C LYS A 66 -6.33 13.32 4.90
N LYS A 67 -7.07 14.06 5.72
CA LYS A 67 -6.65 15.37 6.24
C LYS A 67 -5.33 15.29 7.03
N LEU A 68 -5.14 14.24 7.82
CA LEU A 68 -3.87 14.01 8.53
C LEU A 68 -2.71 13.85 7.55
N ILE A 69 -2.86 13.00 6.53
CA ILE A 69 -1.82 12.78 5.52
C ILE A 69 -1.55 14.05 4.72
N GLU A 70 -2.58 14.82 4.36
CA GLU A 70 -2.43 16.11 3.67
C GLU A 70 -1.68 17.13 4.53
N THR A 71 -1.92 17.15 5.83
CA THR A 71 -1.18 18.04 6.76
C THR A 71 0.30 17.65 6.82
N LEU A 72 0.60 16.36 6.98
CA LEU A 72 1.98 15.87 6.99
C LEU A 72 2.68 16.08 5.64
N ALA A 73 1.95 15.96 4.53
CA ALA A 73 2.49 16.19 3.19
C ALA A 73 2.88 17.64 2.92
N LYS A 74 2.33 18.62 3.68
CA LYS A 74 2.78 20.01 3.62
C LYS A 74 4.17 20.19 4.22
N GLU A 75 4.52 19.41 5.23
CA GLU A 75 5.85 19.41 5.85
C GLU A 75 6.85 18.62 4.99
N ASN A 76 6.43 17.48 4.45
CA ASN A 76 7.23 16.65 3.56
C ASN A 76 6.36 15.99 2.47
N SER A 77 6.52 16.47 1.25
CA SER A 77 5.75 16.01 0.08
C SER A 77 5.95 14.51 -0.25
N LYS A 78 7.01 13.87 0.25
CA LYS A 78 7.28 12.44 0.06
C LYS A 78 6.48 11.53 0.98
N ILE A 79 5.79 12.04 1.99
CA ILE A 79 5.07 11.21 2.97
C ILE A 79 4.03 10.28 2.31
N PRO A 80 3.18 10.71 1.38
CA PRO A 80 2.22 9.81 0.75
C PRO A 80 2.89 8.65 0.00
N SER A 81 3.96 8.93 -0.76
CA SER A 81 4.73 7.90 -1.47
C SER A 81 5.49 6.97 -0.52
N ASN A 82 6.05 7.50 0.58
CA ASN A 82 6.72 6.70 1.59
C ASN A 82 5.76 5.72 2.28
N ILE A 83 4.52 6.13 2.55
CA ILE A 83 3.49 5.24 3.12
C ILE A 83 3.20 4.08 2.17
N LEU A 84 3.05 4.35 0.86
CA LEU A 84 2.84 3.31 -0.14
C LEU A 84 4.06 2.39 -0.25
N HIS A 85 5.26 2.96 -0.28
CA HIS A 85 6.51 2.20 -0.34
C HIS A 85 6.71 1.32 0.89
N ALA A 86 6.36 1.78 2.08
CA ALA A 86 6.45 0.99 3.30
C ALA A 86 5.62 -0.31 3.24
N LEU A 87 4.48 -0.29 2.54
CA LEU A 87 3.65 -1.49 2.33
C LEU A 87 4.27 -2.49 1.34
N GLN A 88 5.23 -2.06 0.53
CA GLN A 88 5.93 -2.87 -0.46
C GLN A 88 7.30 -3.35 0.03
N SER A 89 7.82 -2.76 1.10
CA SER A 89 9.20 -2.95 1.57
C SER A 89 9.21 -3.32 3.06
N ILE A 90 8.50 -4.37 3.41
CA ILE A 90 8.46 -4.89 4.77
C ILE A 90 9.74 -5.68 5.04
N LYS A 91 10.40 -5.38 6.17
CA LYS A 91 11.56 -6.13 6.67
C LYS A 91 11.13 -7.03 7.82
N PRO A 92 10.88 -8.32 7.61
CA PRO A 92 10.37 -9.23 8.63
C PRO A 92 11.18 -9.25 9.91
N SER A 93 12.51 -9.24 9.80
CA SER A 93 13.43 -9.24 10.96
C SER A 93 13.38 -7.96 11.82
N GLN A 94 12.65 -6.94 11.40
CA GLN A 94 12.45 -5.68 12.15
C GLN A 94 11.01 -5.53 12.65
N LEU A 95 10.19 -6.57 12.49
CA LEU A 95 8.82 -6.62 13.00
C LEU A 95 8.75 -7.46 14.28
N MET A 96 7.79 -7.14 15.13
CA MET A 96 7.53 -7.89 16.38
C MET A 96 6.55 -9.05 16.18
N ASP A 97 6.26 -9.46 14.94
CA ASP A 97 5.40 -10.58 14.61
C ASP A 97 6.23 -11.89 14.60
N LYS A 98 5.99 -12.73 15.59
CA LYS A 98 6.70 -14.03 15.76
C LYS A 98 6.44 -15.02 14.63
N SER A 99 5.34 -14.86 13.88
CA SER A 99 5.05 -15.72 12.72
C SER A 99 5.94 -15.42 11.52
N LEU A 100 6.45 -14.18 11.43
CA LEU A 100 7.34 -13.73 10.36
C LEU A 100 8.81 -13.93 10.73
N TRP A 101 9.14 -13.89 12.02
CA TRP A 101 10.52 -13.89 12.48
C TRP A 101 10.59 -14.25 13.98
N ASN A 102 11.32 -15.30 14.32
CA ASN A 102 11.46 -15.77 15.69
C ASN A 102 12.61 -15.07 16.43
N PHE A 103 12.35 -13.87 16.95
CA PHE A 103 13.32 -13.08 17.70
C PHE A 103 13.53 -13.54 19.16
N GLU A 104 12.69 -14.43 19.69
CA GLU A 104 12.84 -14.97 21.04
C GLU A 104 13.89 -16.09 21.12
N SER A 105 14.16 -16.76 20.00
CA SER A 105 15.14 -17.84 19.92
C SER A 105 16.54 -17.39 19.51
N LEU A 106 16.82 -16.07 19.51
CA LEU A 106 18.14 -15.55 19.23
C LEU A 106 19.08 -15.85 20.39
N GLU A 107 19.79 -16.95 20.28
CA GLU A 107 20.97 -17.23 21.11
C GLU A 107 22.22 -16.67 20.42
N ASN A 108 23.22 -16.25 21.19
CA ASN A 108 24.49 -15.73 20.69
C ASN A 108 25.36 -16.79 19.99
N ASN A 109 24.77 -17.68 19.22
CA ASN A 109 25.46 -18.69 18.45
C ASN A 109 25.73 -18.17 17.04
N GLU A 110 27.00 -18.18 16.69
CA GLU A 110 27.59 -17.82 15.44
C GLU A 110 26.73 -18.18 14.21
N ALA A 111 26.35 -17.13 13.49
CA ALA A 111 26.14 -17.08 12.04
C ALA A 111 25.57 -18.34 11.35
N GLU A 112 24.31 -18.61 11.52
CA GLU A 112 23.57 -19.15 10.39
C GLU A 112 23.32 -17.98 9.41
N LYS A 113 24.04 -18.01 8.30
CA LYS A 113 23.90 -17.10 7.18
C LYS A 113 22.43 -17.04 6.80
N SER A 114 21.81 -15.89 7.01
CA SER A 114 20.52 -15.58 6.38
C SER A 114 20.64 -15.96 4.90
N PRO A 115 19.65 -16.67 4.32
CA PRO A 115 19.65 -16.88 2.88
C PRO A 115 19.66 -15.50 2.23
N GLU A 116 20.73 -15.21 1.51
CA GLU A 116 20.81 -14.03 0.66
C GLU A 116 19.56 -14.01 -0.19
N ALA A 117 18.75 -12.96 -0.02
CA ALA A 117 17.67 -12.70 -0.95
C ALA A 117 18.33 -12.52 -2.31
N THR A 118 18.25 -13.55 -3.14
CA THR A 118 18.58 -13.44 -4.55
C THR A 118 17.63 -12.43 -5.14
N THR A 119 18.12 -11.21 -5.28
CA THR A 119 17.52 -10.20 -6.14
C THR A 119 17.69 -10.70 -7.57
N GLU A 120 16.74 -11.51 -8.04
CA GLU A 120 16.56 -11.69 -9.47
C GLU A 120 16.05 -10.36 -10.01
N GLU A 121 16.97 -9.57 -10.52
CA GLU A 121 16.64 -8.42 -11.36
C GLU A 121 15.96 -8.96 -12.63
N HIS A 122 14.63 -8.87 -12.67
CA HIS A 122 13.93 -9.03 -13.93
C HIS A 122 14.14 -7.77 -14.77
N PRO A 123 14.84 -7.87 -15.91
CA PRO A 123 14.97 -6.75 -16.82
C PRO A 123 13.57 -6.41 -17.38
N ILE A 124 13.13 -5.19 -17.14
CA ILE A 124 11.94 -4.63 -17.80
C ILE A 124 12.35 -4.39 -19.25
N LEU A 125 11.94 -5.29 -20.15
CA LEU A 125 12.04 -5.12 -21.59
C LEU A 125 11.03 -4.05 -22.03
N PHE A 126 11.49 -2.84 -22.24
CA PHE A 126 10.76 -1.87 -23.04
C PHE A 126 10.90 -2.27 -24.52
N HIS A 127 9.82 -2.72 -25.12
CA HIS A 127 9.72 -2.77 -26.57
C HIS A 127 9.45 -1.35 -27.07
N GLU A 128 10.44 -0.77 -27.73
CA GLU A 128 10.23 0.40 -28.58
C GLU A 128 9.39 -0.06 -29.78
N ALA A 129 8.23 0.56 -29.94
CA ALA A 129 7.40 0.39 -31.13
C ALA A 129 7.92 1.34 -32.21
N GLU A 130 8.33 0.80 -33.36
CA GLU A 130 8.51 1.51 -34.62
C GLU A 130 7.18 1.88 -35.24
#